data_34745206161037909db1563a74c030e5
#
_entry.id   34745206161037909db1563a74c030e5
#
_cell.length_a   1.000
_cell.length_b   1.000
_cell.length_c   1.000
_cell.angle_alpha   90.00
_cell.angle_beta   90.00
_cell.angle_gamma   90.00
#
_symmetry.space_group_name_H-M   'P 1'
#
loop_
_entity.id
_entity.type
_entity.pdbx_description
1 polymer ?
#
loop_
_entity_poly.entity_id
_entity_poly.type
_entity_poly.pdbx_seq_one_letter_code
_entity_poly.pdbx_strand_id
1 'polypeptide(L)'
;MNNRLELHEILCKILGSRNVYYQPTESVRLKYPCIIYRRSDIDRINADNLPYVRTHEYQIIVVDKNPDSKFVEDISKLPMCRFDRHYTADNLNHDIFVLYF
;
A
#
# COMPACT_ATOMS: atom_id res chain seq x y z
N MET A 1 12.66 12.87 -5.98
CA MET A 1 11.27 13.14 -5.60
C MET A 1 10.45 11.90 -5.75
N ASN A 2 9.77 11.52 -4.70
CA ASN A 2 8.98 10.29 -4.73
C ASN A 2 7.67 10.52 -5.47
N ASN A 3 7.28 9.60 -6.28
CA ASN A 3 5.99 9.67 -6.97
C ASN A 3 5.30 8.31 -6.95
N ARG A 4 4.03 8.30 -7.32
CA ARG A 4 3.23 7.09 -7.25
C ARG A 4 3.77 5.97 -8.13
N LEU A 5 4.32 6.29 -9.29
CA LEU A 5 4.83 5.25 -10.18
C LEU A 5 6.05 4.55 -9.56
N GLU A 6 6.86 5.27 -8.82
CA GLU A 6 7.98 4.66 -8.11
C GLU A 6 7.46 3.73 -7.01
N LEU A 7 6.45 4.17 -6.29
CA LEU A 7 5.83 3.34 -5.26
C LEU A 7 5.24 2.08 -5.88
N HIS A 8 4.58 2.22 -7.01
CA HIS A 8 3.97 1.08 -7.71
C HIS A 8 5.04 0.03 -8.05
N GLU A 9 6.18 0.47 -8.55
CA GLU A 9 7.27 -0.46 -8.87
C GLU A 9 7.86 -1.12 -7.63
N ILE A 10 7.96 -0.40 -6.53
CA ILE A 10 8.43 -0.96 -5.28
C ILE A 10 7.48 -2.06 -4.82
N LEU A 11 6.18 -1.80 -4.89
CA LEU A 11 5.17 -2.78 -4.47
C LEU A 11 5.19 -4.02 -5.39
N CYS A 12 5.38 -3.82 -6.68
CA CYS A 12 5.51 -4.94 -7.62
C CYS A 12 6.72 -5.79 -7.30
N LYS A 13 7.84 -5.18 -6.93
CA LYS A 13 9.03 -5.92 -6.56
C LYS A 13 8.81 -6.74 -5.30
N ILE A 14 8.16 -6.17 -4.31
CA ILE A 14 7.88 -6.86 -3.06
C ILE A 14 6.98 -8.06 -3.32
N LEU A 15 5.93 -7.88 -4.10
CA LEU A 15 4.98 -8.94 -4.38
C LEU A 15 5.56 -10.00 -5.33
N GLY A 16 6.52 -9.61 -6.14
CA GLY A 16 7.10 -10.51 -7.14
C GLY A 16 6.21 -10.70 -8.36
N SER A 17 5.23 -9.84 -8.56
CA SER A 17 4.33 -9.93 -9.71
C SER A 17 3.74 -8.56 -10.00
N ARG A 18 2.95 -8.48 -11.05
CA ARG A 18 2.28 -7.22 -11.42
C ARG A 18 0.86 -7.13 -10.85
N ASN A 19 0.51 -7.98 -9.87
CA ASN A 19 -0.82 -7.95 -9.26
C ASN A 19 -0.93 -6.83 -8.23
N VAL A 20 -0.54 -5.64 -8.61
CA VAL A 20 -0.61 -4.43 -7.80
C VAL A 20 -1.60 -3.50 -8.49
N TYR A 21 -2.63 -3.08 -7.76
CA TYR A 21 -3.71 -2.30 -8.32
C TYR A 21 -3.85 -0.97 -7.58
N TYR A 22 -3.87 0.12 -8.34
CA TYR A 22 -4.04 1.45 -7.78
C TYR A 22 -5.49 1.88 -7.97
N GLN A 23 -6.19 2.05 -6.87
CA GLN A 23 -7.58 2.51 -6.87
C GLN A 23 -8.45 1.77 -7.91
N PRO A 24 -8.46 0.43 -7.86
CA PRO A 24 -9.19 -0.31 -8.88
C PRO A 24 -10.69 -0.10 -8.76
N THR A 25 -11.38 -0.16 -9.90
CA THR A 25 -12.84 -0.10 -9.90
C THR A 25 -13.41 -1.49 -9.62
N GLU A 26 -14.71 -1.57 -9.39
CA GLU A 26 -15.36 -2.84 -9.09
C GLU A 26 -15.30 -3.82 -10.26
N SER A 27 -15.11 -3.34 -11.47
CA SER A 27 -15.05 -4.20 -12.65
C SER A 27 -13.71 -4.91 -12.83
N VAL A 28 -12.70 -4.53 -12.08
CA VAL A 28 -11.39 -5.13 -12.21
C VAL A 28 -11.37 -6.48 -11.51
N ARG A 29 -10.90 -7.51 -12.20
CA ARG A 29 -10.73 -8.82 -11.57
C ARG A 29 -9.38 -8.87 -10.89
N LEU A 30 -9.41 -9.08 -9.60
CA LEU A 30 -8.19 -9.17 -8.81
C LEU A 30 -7.66 -10.60 -8.83
N LYS A 31 -6.35 -10.73 -8.97
CA LYS A 31 -5.69 -12.04 -8.86
C LYS A 31 -4.90 -12.04 -7.56
N TYR A 32 -5.06 -13.07 -6.78
CA TYR A 32 -4.44 -13.15 -5.46
C TYR A 32 -3.22 -14.06 -5.46
N PRO A 33 -2.21 -13.75 -4.65
CA PRO A 33 -2.12 -12.61 -3.76
C PRO A 33 -1.98 -11.30 -4.55
N CYS A 34 -2.45 -10.22 -3.96
CA CYS A 34 -2.36 -8.92 -4.61
C CYS A 34 -2.14 -7.81 -3.59
N ILE A 35 -1.76 -6.66 -4.09
CA ILE A 35 -1.66 -5.44 -3.30
C ILE A 35 -2.58 -4.43 -3.95
N ILE A 36 -3.47 -3.84 -3.14
CA ILE A 36 -4.33 -2.77 -3.57
C ILE A 36 -3.90 -1.54 -2.80
N TYR A 37 -3.70 -0.42 -3.45
CA TYR A 37 -3.36 0.79 -2.73
C TYR A 37 -4.12 1.99 -3.29
N ARG A 38 -4.27 2.98 -2.44
CA ARG A 38 -4.95 4.20 -2.82
C ARG A 38 -4.36 5.37 -2.04
N ARG A 39 -4.45 6.55 -2.61
CA ARG A 39 -4.02 7.75 -1.90
C ARG A 39 -5.14 8.16 -0.97
N SER A 40 -4.87 8.17 0.31
CA SER A 40 -5.88 8.51 1.30
C SER A 40 -5.82 9.98 1.68
N ASP A 41 -4.67 10.61 1.55
CA ASP A 41 -4.54 12.03 1.87
C ASP A 41 -3.25 12.60 1.28
N ILE A 42 -3.17 13.91 1.25
CA ILE A 42 -1.95 14.63 0.94
C ILE A 42 -1.53 15.27 2.26
N ASP A 43 -0.38 14.87 2.73
CA ASP A 43 0.10 15.41 3.99
C ASP A 43 0.46 16.86 3.82
N ARG A 44 -0.20 17.73 4.58
CA ARG A 44 0.12 19.09 4.57
C ARG A 44 1.03 19.32 5.69
N ILE A 45 2.23 19.47 5.37
CA ILE A 45 3.16 19.80 6.36
C ILE A 45 2.95 21.15 6.78
N ASN A 46 2.41 21.26 7.83
CA ASN A 46 2.18 22.48 8.34
C ASN A 46 3.30 23.14 8.78
N ALA A 47 4.12 22.63 9.08
CA ALA A 47 5.16 23.19 9.63
C ALA A 47 5.57 24.29 8.88
N ASP A 48 5.08 25.05 8.95
CA ASP A 48 5.55 26.29 8.77
C ASP A 48 6.68 26.30 7.94
N ASN A 49 7.08 25.30 7.44
CA ASN A 49 8.33 25.53 7.19
C ASN A 49 8.87 24.91 6.04
N LEU A 50 8.41 23.89 5.58
CA LEU A 50 9.03 23.16 4.50
C LEU A 50 7.99 22.93 3.42
N PRO A 51 7.56 23.99 2.78
CA PRO A 51 6.46 23.89 1.83
C PRO A 51 6.78 23.07 0.59
N TYR A 52 8.03 22.76 0.38
CA TYR A 52 8.39 21.97 -0.78
C TYR A 52 8.49 20.48 -0.45
N VAL A 53 8.31 20.09 0.77
CA VAL A 53 8.34 18.68 1.13
C VAL A 53 6.90 18.22 1.20
N ARG A 54 6.45 17.52 0.18
CA ARG A 54 5.12 16.96 0.18
C ARG A 54 5.22 15.46 0.18
N THR A 55 4.53 14.85 1.11
CA THR A 55 4.34 13.43 1.09
C THR A 55 2.87 13.15 0.92
N HIS A 56 2.57 12.04 0.27
CA HIS A 56 1.19 11.60 0.14
C HIS A 56 0.98 10.43 1.08
N GLU A 57 -0.18 10.38 1.70
CA GLU A 57 -0.55 9.26 2.52
C GLU A 57 -1.25 8.22 1.65
N TYR A 58 -0.75 7.01 1.68
CA TYR A 58 -1.35 5.90 0.93
C TYR A 58 -1.84 4.85 1.91
N GLN A 59 -2.97 4.25 1.58
CA GLN A 59 -3.42 3.06 2.28
C GLN A 59 -3.04 1.88 1.40
N ILE A 60 -2.33 0.92 1.96
CA ILE A 60 -1.87 -0.25 1.23
C ILE A 60 -2.53 -1.47 1.84
N ILE A 61 -3.18 -2.28 1.02
CA ILE A 61 -3.86 -3.48 1.47
C ILE A 61 -3.22 -4.68 0.79
N VAL A 62 -2.67 -5.58 1.59
CA VAL A 62 -2.15 -6.84 1.08
C VAL A 62 -3.27 -7.87 1.22
N VAL A 63 -3.69 -8.47 0.13
CA VAL A 63 -4.76 -9.47 0.12
C VAL A 63 -4.15 -10.81 -0.24
N ASP A 64 -4.24 -11.78 0.67
CA ASP A 64 -3.63 -13.08 0.47
C ASP A 64 -4.51 -14.17 1.13
N LYS A 65 -4.52 -15.34 0.55
CA LYS A 65 -5.19 -16.49 1.14
C LYS A 65 -4.40 -17.02 2.32
N ASN A 66 -3.09 -16.81 2.33
CA ASN A 66 -2.22 -17.27 3.41
C ASN A 66 -2.27 -16.29 4.58
N PRO A 67 -2.68 -16.74 5.76
CA PRO A 67 -2.73 -15.85 6.92
C PRO A 67 -1.33 -15.39 7.37
N ASP A 68 -0.29 -16.12 6.99
CA ASP A 68 1.08 -15.75 7.33
C ASP A 68 1.79 -15.22 6.10
N SER A 69 1.21 -14.27 5.42
CA SER A 69 1.74 -13.74 4.20
C SER A 69 3.11 -13.09 4.40
N LYS A 70 4.09 -13.54 3.65
CA LYS A 70 5.45 -12.98 3.72
C LYS A 70 5.51 -11.54 3.24
N PHE A 71 4.55 -11.14 2.42
CA PHE A 71 4.53 -9.80 1.87
C PHE A 71 4.25 -8.75 2.96
N VAL A 72 3.56 -9.16 4.01
CA VAL A 72 3.24 -8.28 5.13
C VAL A 72 4.53 -7.79 5.80
N GLU A 73 5.49 -8.69 6.03
CA GLU A 73 6.74 -8.28 6.63
C GLU A 73 7.51 -7.33 5.73
N ASP A 74 7.55 -7.62 4.44
CA ASP A 74 8.29 -6.79 3.49
C ASP A 74 7.69 -5.39 3.39
N ILE A 75 6.38 -5.29 3.40
CA ILE A 75 5.71 -3.99 3.38
C ILE A 75 6.00 -3.23 4.67
N SER A 76 5.95 -3.92 5.80
CA SER A 76 6.15 -3.26 7.09
C SER A 76 7.56 -2.67 7.25
N LYS A 77 8.52 -3.14 6.44
CA LYS A 77 9.87 -2.62 6.50
C LYS A 77 10.07 -1.36 5.68
N LEU A 78 9.09 -0.95 4.91
CA LEU A 78 9.23 0.27 4.13
C LEU A 78 9.31 1.49 5.04
N PRO A 79 10.13 2.48 4.70
CA PRO A 79 10.22 3.70 5.49
C PRO A 79 8.88 4.41 5.57
N MET A 80 8.57 4.97 6.71
CA MET A 80 7.35 5.74 6.95
C MET A 80 6.07 4.90 6.75
N CYS A 81 6.18 3.61 7.01
CA CYS A 81 5.07 2.68 6.90
C CYS A 81 4.70 2.13 8.27
N ARG A 82 3.41 2.06 8.54
CA ARG A 82 2.94 1.44 9.77
C ARG A 82 1.76 0.52 9.49
N PHE A 83 1.65 -0.54 10.28
CA PHE A 83 0.52 -1.45 10.18
C PHE A 83 -0.70 -0.79 10.81
N ASP A 84 -1.83 -0.88 10.15
CA ASP A 84 -3.07 -0.33 10.65
C ASP A 84 -3.95 -1.43 11.25
N ARG A 85 -4.39 -2.38 10.44
CA ARG A 85 -5.26 -3.45 10.94
C ARG A 85 -5.31 -4.64 9.99
N HIS A 86 -5.87 -5.72 10.49
CA HIS A 86 -6.09 -6.93 9.72
C HIS A 86 -7.55 -7.34 9.83
N TYR A 87 -8.11 -7.82 8.75
CA TYR A 87 -9.42 -8.45 8.79
C TYR A 87 -9.50 -9.56 7.73
N THR A 88 -10.50 -10.43 7.87
CA THR A 88 -10.72 -11.52 6.95
C THR A 88 -12.09 -11.36 6.31
N ALA A 89 -12.15 -11.49 4.99
CA ALA A 89 -13.41 -11.43 4.25
C ALA A 89 -13.28 -12.33 3.02
N ASP A 90 -14.33 -13.06 2.70
CA ASP A 90 -14.37 -13.95 1.52
C ASP A 90 -13.21 -14.95 1.51
N ASN A 91 -12.82 -15.44 2.68
CA ASN A 91 -11.71 -16.37 2.86
C ASN A 91 -10.36 -15.78 2.46
N LEU A 92 -10.26 -14.46 2.47
CA LEU A 92 -9.02 -13.76 2.16
C LEU A 92 -8.59 -12.91 3.35
N ASN A 93 -7.30 -12.90 3.60
CA ASN A 93 -6.73 -12.08 4.65
C ASN A 93 -6.35 -10.72 4.11
N HIS A 94 -6.77 -9.67 4.78
CA HIS A 94 -6.50 -8.30 4.39
C HIS A 94 -5.66 -7.65 5.47
N ASP A 95 -4.44 -7.25 5.11
CA ASP A 95 -3.56 -6.54 6.02
C ASP A 95 -3.40 -5.12 5.51
N ILE A 96 -3.78 -4.15 6.31
CA ILE A 96 -3.85 -2.76 5.90
C ILE A 96 -2.71 -1.98 6.54
N PHE A 97 -2.01 -1.22 5.72
CA PHE A 97 -0.90 -0.36 6.16
C PHE A 97 -1.15 1.07 5.73
N VAL A 98 -0.55 1.98 6.45
CA VAL A 98 -0.51 3.39 6.08
C VAL A 98 0.93 3.74 5.77
N LEU A 99 1.17 4.32 4.62
CA LEU A 99 2.50 4.68 4.15
C LEU A 99 2.52 6.12 3.70
N TYR A 100 3.54 6.84 4.11
CA TYR A 100 3.79 8.17 3.59
C TYR A 100 4.93 8.09 2.59
N PHE A 101 4.68 8.56 1.40
CA PHE A 101 5.66 8.38 0.33
C PHE A 101 5.83 9.65 -0.53
#